data_ef1f0558da3effcf75ae296fc6b7e411
#
_entry.id   ef1f0558da3effcf75ae296fc6b7e411
#
_cell.length_a   1.000
_cell.length_b   1.000
_cell.length_c   1.000
_cell.angle_alpha   90.00
_cell.angle_beta   90.00
_cell.angle_gamma   90.00
#
_symmetry.space_group_name_H-M   'P 1'
#
loop_
_entity.id
_entity.type
_entity.pdbx_description
1 polymer ?
#
loop_
_entity_poly.entity_id
_entity_poly.type
_entity_poly.pdbx_seq_one_letter_code
_entity_poly.pdbx_strand_id
1 'polypeptide(L)'
;MFLKSCILSINFFAFCFVLLGQNFSVGNTSITFFDSLRNRNINTEIYYPSDYTGQNEPVSNGAFPVIIFGHGYLIEWSAYENFWNALVPEGYILCFPTTEMGFTPNHQFFADDFKFIASQMQIENQNNSSIFFNTISANTALMGHSMGGGAGFLAAENNPYINTLINFAAAETNPSAITATQNISIPTLIFSGGDDCVAPPVNHQDIMYNGLNSSCKTQIKIINGGHCYFANENVLCSFGESSCNSNLSILRNEQQEITNNFLKPWLDFSLKENQSSFVVFNDSLQASSRITYSQFCNGTAIMKERSVNELKIYPNPVFSSFQFQIPKDHLHGEIIILNIIGHQIFKKTITKKLTNIDLSNFDKGSYFIFYQKENKSWINKIIKLDTY
;
A
#
# COMPACT_ATOMS: atom_id res chain seq x y z
N MET A 1 -36.77 -36.27 -54.05
CA MET A 1 -35.42 -36.34 -53.53
C MET A 1 -35.17 -35.11 -52.69
N PHE A 2 -35.47 -35.17 -51.37
CA PHE A 2 -35.40 -34.02 -50.46
C PHE A 2 -34.12 -34.17 -49.61
N LEU A 3 -33.14 -33.25 -49.77
CA LEU A 3 -31.99 -33.13 -48.89
C LEU A 3 -32.47 -32.41 -47.58
N LYS A 4 -32.35 -33.13 -46.47
CA LYS A 4 -32.45 -32.52 -45.12
C LYS A 4 -31.10 -31.97 -44.72
N SER A 5 -31.00 -30.63 -44.58
CA SER A 5 -29.87 -29.96 -43.95
C SER A 5 -29.98 -30.13 -42.43
N CYS A 6 -29.00 -30.81 -41.85
CA CYS A 6 -28.81 -30.83 -40.38
C CYS A 6 -28.01 -29.59 -39.97
N ILE A 7 -28.63 -28.66 -39.25
CA ILE A 7 -27.96 -27.55 -38.58
C ILE A 7 -27.47 -28.05 -37.23
N LEU A 8 -26.15 -28.15 -37.07
CA LEU A 8 -25.49 -28.50 -35.82
C LEU A 8 -25.35 -27.22 -34.99
N SER A 9 -26.22 -27.07 -33.96
CA SER A 9 -26.08 -25.99 -32.98
C SER A 9 -24.95 -26.30 -32.00
N ILE A 10 -23.83 -25.60 -32.11
CA ILE A 10 -22.74 -25.62 -31.12
C ILE A 10 -23.14 -24.69 -29.98
N ASN A 11 -23.57 -25.27 -28.88
CA ASN A 11 -23.73 -24.53 -27.60
C ASN A 11 -22.35 -24.21 -26.99
N PHE A 12 -21.98 -22.94 -27.10
CA PHE A 12 -20.80 -22.42 -26.39
C PHE A 12 -21.17 -22.20 -24.90
N PHE A 13 -20.82 -23.15 -24.06
CA PHE A 13 -20.89 -22.97 -22.62
C PHE A 13 -19.75 -21.99 -22.22
N ALA A 14 -20.10 -20.73 -21.98
CA ALA A 14 -19.21 -19.79 -21.34
C ALA A 14 -19.05 -20.21 -19.86
N PHE A 15 -17.95 -20.88 -19.54
CA PHE A 15 -17.56 -21.09 -18.15
C PHE A 15 -17.16 -19.72 -17.58
N CYS A 16 -18.08 -19.12 -16.80
CA CYS A 16 -17.78 -17.97 -15.96
C CYS A 16 -16.92 -18.50 -14.81
N PHE A 17 -15.59 -18.40 -14.90
CA PHE A 17 -14.72 -18.59 -13.76
C PHE A 17 -14.98 -17.43 -12.77
N VAL A 18 -15.78 -17.70 -11.75
CA VAL A 18 -15.78 -16.88 -10.55
C VAL A 18 -14.41 -17.14 -9.90
N LEU A 19 -13.50 -16.19 -10.04
CA LEU A 19 -12.28 -16.13 -9.24
C LEU A 19 -12.74 -15.90 -7.78
N LEU A 20 -12.99 -16.98 -7.07
CA LEU A 20 -13.05 -16.94 -5.61
C LEU A 20 -11.66 -16.48 -5.16
N GLY A 21 -11.58 -15.35 -4.47
CA GLY A 21 -10.34 -14.90 -3.87
C GLY A 21 -9.74 -16.05 -3.07
N GLN A 22 -8.47 -16.37 -3.31
CA GLN A 22 -7.79 -17.44 -2.61
C GLN A 22 -7.53 -16.93 -1.18
N ASN A 23 -8.24 -17.47 -0.18
CA ASN A 23 -7.94 -17.19 1.21
C ASN A 23 -6.77 -18.07 1.65
N PHE A 24 -5.66 -17.42 2.04
CA PHE A 24 -4.48 -18.11 2.55
C PHE A 24 -4.60 -18.44 4.04
N SER A 25 -3.92 -19.48 4.47
CA SER A 25 -3.66 -19.73 5.89
C SER A 25 -2.58 -18.76 6.40
N VAL A 26 -2.50 -18.61 7.72
CA VAL A 26 -1.53 -17.72 8.37
C VAL A 26 -0.30 -18.52 8.76
N GLY A 27 0.80 -18.36 8.00
CA GLY A 27 2.14 -18.76 8.40
C GLY A 27 2.82 -17.66 9.22
N ASN A 28 3.75 -18.03 10.10
CA ASN A 28 4.54 -17.06 10.85
C ASN A 28 6.01 -17.49 11.00
N THR A 29 6.89 -16.50 11.20
CA THR A 29 8.29 -16.73 11.53
C THR A 29 8.85 -15.50 12.26
N SER A 30 9.98 -15.68 12.94
CA SER A 30 10.71 -14.58 13.58
C SER A 30 12.10 -14.47 12.95
N ILE A 31 12.45 -13.27 12.50
CA ILE A 31 13.77 -12.97 11.94
C ILE A 31 14.42 -11.84 12.71
N THR A 32 15.69 -12.02 13.07
CA THR A 32 16.53 -10.95 13.59
C THR A 32 17.35 -10.38 12.45
N PHE A 33 16.97 -9.20 11.96
CA PHE A 33 17.78 -8.47 10.98
C PHE A 33 18.89 -7.68 11.69
N PHE A 34 20.09 -7.66 11.11
CA PHE A 34 21.22 -6.91 11.65
C PHE A 34 21.53 -5.69 10.77
N ASP A 35 21.30 -4.51 11.30
CA ASP A 35 21.71 -3.26 10.67
C ASP A 35 23.16 -2.96 11.05
N SER A 36 24.08 -3.24 10.14
CA SER A 36 25.52 -3.05 10.36
C SER A 36 25.93 -1.58 10.46
N LEU A 37 25.18 -0.66 9.83
CA LEU A 37 25.47 0.77 9.90
C LEU A 37 25.16 1.36 11.27
N ARG A 38 24.10 0.88 11.91
CA ARG A 38 23.69 1.30 13.25
C ARG A 38 24.17 0.35 14.35
N ASN A 39 24.85 -0.77 13.98
CA ASN A 39 25.24 -1.86 14.86
C ASN A 39 24.07 -2.34 15.74
N ARG A 40 22.93 -2.65 15.10
CA ARG A 40 21.65 -2.87 15.76
C ARG A 40 20.96 -4.14 15.26
N ASN A 41 20.56 -5.00 16.20
CA ASN A 41 19.66 -6.11 15.94
C ASN A 41 18.22 -5.61 15.98
N ILE A 42 17.43 -6.01 14.97
CA ILE A 42 16.01 -5.68 14.82
C ILE A 42 15.24 -6.99 14.77
N ASN A 43 14.74 -7.41 15.90
CA ASN A 43 13.89 -8.59 16.00
C ASN A 43 12.53 -8.24 15.37
N THR A 44 12.06 -9.10 14.47
CA THR A 44 10.86 -8.86 13.71
C THR A 44 10.01 -10.13 13.65
N GLU A 45 8.78 -10.04 14.10
CA GLU A 45 7.77 -11.08 13.92
C GLU A 45 7.09 -10.88 12.58
N ILE A 46 6.99 -11.95 11.78
CA ILE A 46 6.49 -11.89 10.41
C ILE A 46 5.35 -12.89 10.23
N TYR A 47 4.21 -12.38 9.76
CA TYR A 47 3.02 -13.16 9.41
C TYR A 47 2.82 -13.08 7.91
N TYR A 48 2.58 -14.22 7.24
CA TYR A 48 2.57 -14.30 5.80
C TYR A 48 1.59 -15.34 5.26
N PRO A 49 1.14 -15.19 4.00
CA PRO A 49 0.31 -16.17 3.32
C PRO A 49 1.01 -17.51 3.20
N SER A 50 0.37 -18.55 3.69
CA SER A 50 0.85 -19.93 3.64
C SER A 50 -0.31 -20.88 3.26
N ASP A 51 0.01 -22.07 2.80
CA ASP A 51 -1.00 -23.11 2.56
C ASP A 51 -1.41 -23.78 3.88
N TYR A 52 -0.59 -23.63 4.93
CA TYR A 52 -0.81 -24.21 6.26
C TYR A 52 -0.64 -23.15 7.34
N THR A 53 -1.41 -23.26 8.42
CA THR A 53 -1.24 -22.42 9.60
C THR A 53 -0.12 -22.95 10.47
N GLY A 54 0.84 -22.10 10.83
CA GLY A 54 1.91 -22.51 11.75
C GLY A 54 3.20 -21.73 11.61
N GLN A 55 4.14 -22.04 12.49
CA GLN A 55 5.46 -21.44 12.55
C GLN A 55 6.38 -22.08 11.49
N ASN A 56 7.08 -21.23 10.72
CA ASN A 56 8.04 -21.62 9.69
C ASN A 56 7.43 -22.49 8.57
N GLU A 57 6.12 -22.42 8.36
CA GLU A 57 5.48 -23.03 7.21
C GLU A 57 5.94 -22.35 5.90
N PRO A 58 5.99 -23.06 4.77
CA PRO A 58 6.35 -22.44 3.50
C PRO A 58 5.42 -21.29 3.11
N VAL A 59 5.97 -20.23 2.55
CA VAL A 59 5.16 -19.16 1.95
C VAL A 59 4.43 -19.72 0.73
N SER A 60 3.13 -19.44 0.61
CA SER A 60 2.34 -19.81 -0.57
C SER A 60 2.90 -19.18 -1.86
N ASN A 61 2.62 -19.81 -3.00
CA ASN A 61 3.00 -19.25 -4.28
C ASN A 61 2.27 -17.92 -4.55
N GLY A 62 3.03 -16.87 -4.83
CA GLY A 62 2.49 -15.55 -5.11
C GLY A 62 3.55 -14.47 -4.99
N ALA A 63 3.17 -13.23 -5.26
CA ALA A 63 3.97 -12.05 -5.00
C ALA A 63 3.17 -11.13 -4.07
N PHE A 64 3.50 -11.16 -2.80
CA PHE A 64 2.73 -10.51 -1.73
C PHE A 64 3.33 -9.16 -1.35
N PRO A 65 2.53 -8.08 -1.25
CA PRO A 65 2.99 -6.81 -0.70
C PRO A 65 3.36 -6.94 0.78
N VAL A 66 4.38 -6.16 1.17
CA VAL A 66 4.87 -6.11 2.55
C VAL A 66 4.27 -4.91 3.29
N ILE A 67 3.88 -5.14 4.52
CA ILE A 67 3.40 -4.12 5.46
C ILE A 67 4.29 -4.15 6.69
N ILE A 68 4.98 -3.04 6.99
CA ILE A 68 5.71 -2.87 8.23
C ILE A 68 4.79 -2.21 9.25
N PHE A 69 4.53 -2.86 10.36
CA PHE A 69 3.58 -2.40 11.37
C PHE A 69 4.28 -1.97 12.66
N GLY A 70 4.19 -0.69 13.02
CA GLY A 70 4.71 -0.13 14.27
C GLY A 70 3.71 -0.24 15.41
N HIS A 71 4.15 -0.83 16.52
CA HIS A 71 3.36 -0.96 17.75
C HIS A 71 3.25 0.35 18.54
N GLY A 72 2.24 0.47 19.39
CA GLY A 72 2.07 1.57 20.34
C GLY A 72 3.03 1.47 21.53
N TYR A 73 3.13 2.54 22.31
CA TYR A 73 3.96 2.60 23.51
C TYR A 73 3.61 1.50 24.51
N LEU A 74 4.58 0.65 24.84
CA LEU A 74 4.44 -0.52 25.74
C LEU A 74 3.32 -1.51 25.32
N ILE A 75 2.94 -1.52 24.04
CA ILE A 75 1.98 -2.47 23.51
C ILE A 75 2.74 -3.51 22.69
N GLU A 76 2.66 -4.77 23.11
CA GLU A 76 3.31 -5.85 22.39
C GLU A 76 2.66 -6.07 21.01
N TRP A 77 3.46 -6.54 20.06
CA TRP A 77 3.02 -6.86 18.69
C TRP A 77 1.83 -7.83 18.67
N SER A 78 1.75 -8.74 19.63
CA SER A 78 0.66 -9.72 19.78
C SER A 78 -0.73 -9.07 19.94
N ALA A 79 -0.80 -7.85 20.46
CA ALA A 79 -2.04 -7.10 20.56
C ALA A 79 -2.63 -6.68 19.19
N TYR A 80 -1.87 -6.85 18.11
CA TYR A 80 -2.31 -6.51 16.74
C TYR A 80 -2.69 -7.73 15.91
N GLU A 81 -3.02 -8.83 16.56
CA GLU A 81 -3.49 -10.07 15.95
C GLU A 81 -4.68 -9.85 15.00
N ASN A 82 -5.57 -8.94 15.32
CA ASN A 82 -6.70 -8.56 14.48
C ASN A 82 -6.27 -8.11 13.08
N PHE A 83 -5.09 -7.49 12.91
CA PHE A 83 -4.60 -7.06 11.60
C PHE A 83 -4.04 -8.22 10.78
N TRP A 84 -3.19 -9.10 11.36
CA TRP A 84 -2.68 -10.20 10.54
C TRP A 84 -3.76 -11.24 10.23
N ASN A 85 -4.73 -11.47 11.13
CA ASN A 85 -5.86 -12.33 10.85
C ASN A 85 -6.79 -11.76 9.77
N ALA A 86 -6.84 -10.43 9.62
CA ALA A 86 -7.64 -9.77 8.59
C ALA A 86 -6.93 -9.65 7.23
N LEU A 87 -5.59 -9.52 7.21
CA LEU A 87 -4.84 -9.14 6.02
C LEU A 87 -4.01 -10.29 5.42
N VAL A 88 -3.45 -11.18 6.22
CA VAL A 88 -2.65 -12.30 5.70
C VAL A 88 -3.49 -13.22 4.80
N PRO A 89 -4.72 -13.61 5.15
CA PRO A 89 -5.57 -14.40 4.27
C PRO A 89 -5.88 -13.72 2.93
N GLU A 90 -5.81 -12.39 2.88
CA GLU A 90 -6.01 -11.58 1.67
C GLU A 90 -4.72 -11.42 0.84
N GLY A 91 -3.60 -12.04 1.26
CA GLY A 91 -2.35 -12.01 0.51
C GLY A 91 -1.45 -10.82 0.83
N TYR A 92 -1.28 -10.48 2.10
CA TYR A 92 -0.31 -9.50 2.59
C TYR A 92 0.68 -10.14 3.56
N ILE A 93 1.93 -9.69 3.53
CA ILE A 93 2.95 -10.03 4.54
C ILE A 93 3.01 -8.89 5.55
N LEU A 94 2.87 -9.19 6.85
CA LEU A 94 2.97 -8.22 7.93
C LEU A 94 4.25 -8.47 8.74
N CYS A 95 5.06 -7.41 8.90
CA CYS A 95 6.29 -7.41 9.67
C CYS A 95 6.15 -6.49 10.88
N PHE A 96 6.33 -7.04 12.08
CA PHE A 96 6.23 -6.33 13.35
C PHE A 96 7.62 -6.24 13.99
N PRO A 97 8.37 -5.12 13.86
CA PRO A 97 9.56 -4.90 14.65
C PRO A 97 9.19 -4.85 16.13
N THR A 98 9.95 -5.59 16.97
CA THR A 98 9.73 -5.66 18.42
C THR A 98 10.73 -4.82 19.19
N THR A 99 11.33 -3.84 18.53
CA THR A 99 12.25 -2.87 19.12
C THR A 99 11.49 -1.71 19.77
N GLU A 100 12.17 -0.90 20.57
CA GLU A 100 11.62 0.28 21.25
C GLU A 100 10.46 -0.01 22.24
N MET A 101 10.45 -1.20 22.84
CA MET A 101 9.45 -1.65 23.82
C MET A 101 9.72 -1.12 25.25
N GLY A 102 10.79 -0.34 25.47
CA GLY A 102 11.16 0.20 26.77
C GLY A 102 10.35 1.42 27.20
N PHE A 103 10.54 1.87 28.46
CA PHE A 103 9.88 3.06 29.00
C PHE A 103 10.35 4.38 28.37
N THR A 104 11.48 4.39 27.69
CA THR A 104 12.06 5.54 27.01
C THR A 104 12.41 5.20 25.57
N PRO A 105 11.40 4.97 24.70
CA PRO A 105 11.63 4.60 23.33
C PRO A 105 12.26 5.75 22.54
N ASN A 106 13.10 5.42 21.58
CA ASN A 106 13.63 6.36 20.61
C ASN A 106 12.81 6.28 19.32
N HIS A 107 11.97 7.27 19.09
CA HIS A 107 11.05 7.28 17.93
C HIS A 107 11.80 7.33 16.60
N GLN A 108 12.96 7.99 16.51
CA GLN A 108 13.75 8.01 15.30
C GLN A 108 14.36 6.63 15.01
N PHE A 109 14.89 5.95 16.04
CA PHE A 109 15.41 4.59 15.85
C PHE A 109 14.30 3.62 15.41
N PHE A 110 13.10 3.77 15.96
CA PHE A 110 11.97 2.97 15.56
C PHE A 110 11.57 3.22 14.11
N ALA A 111 11.53 4.47 13.66
CA ALA A 111 11.29 4.84 12.27
C ALA A 111 12.38 4.30 11.33
N ASP A 112 13.65 4.34 11.75
CA ASP A 112 14.77 3.81 10.96
C ASP A 112 14.72 2.27 10.89
N ASP A 113 14.21 1.59 11.93
CA ASP A 113 13.96 0.16 11.90
C ASP A 113 12.91 -0.20 10.83
N PHE A 114 11.84 0.60 10.67
CA PHE A 114 10.85 0.38 9.62
C PHE A 114 11.46 0.48 8.22
N LYS A 115 12.25 1.55 7.97
CA LYS A 115 12.95 1.74 6.69
C LYS A 115 13.87 0.57 6.39
N PHE A 116 14.60 0.12 7.39
CA PHE A 116 15.54 -0.98 7.27
C PHE A 116 14.84 -2.30 6.95
N ILE A 117 13.77 -2.67 7.70
CA ILE A 117 13.01 -3.89 7.44
C ILE A 117 12.38 -3.85 6.05
N ALA A 118 11.83 -2.71 5.61
CA ALA A 118 11.26 -2.57 4.28
C ALA A 118 12.28 -2.93 3.18
N SER A 119 13.53 -2.50 3.32
CA SER A 119 14.60 -2.84 2.38
C SER A 119 15.08 -4.29 2.56
N GLN A 120 15.18 -4.80 3.80
CA GLN A 120 15.61 -6.17 4.04
C GLN A 120 14.64 -7.21 3.47
N MET A 121 13.34 -6.97 3.57
CA MET A 121 12.35 -7.88 2.96
C MET A 121 12.53 -7.97 1.44
N GLN A 122 12.90 -6.89 0.75
CA GLN A 122 13.22 -6.95 -0.68
C GLN A 122 14.53 -7.72 -0.96
N ILE A 123 15.48 -7.72 -0.03
CA ILE A 123 16.69 -8.55 -0.10
C ILE A 123 16.33 -10.03 0.12
N GLU A 124 15.48 -10.34 1.10
CA GLU A 124 14.98 -11.70 1.34
C GLU A 124 14.25 -12.27 0.11
N ASN A 125 13.54 -11.43 -0.65
CA ASN A 125 12.93 -11.84 -1.92
C ASN A 125 13.93 -12.31 -2.99
N GLN A 126 15.19 -11.87 -2.89
CA GLN A 126 16.27 -12.24 -3.83
C GLN A 126 17.20 -13.31 -3.26
N ASN A 127 17.08 -13.64 -1.99
CA ASN A 127 17.91 -14.63 -1.31
C ASN A 127 17.32 -16.04 -1.50
N ASN A 128 17.98 -16.89 -2.28
CA ASN A 128 17.51 -18.25 -2.57
C ASN A 128 17.48 -19.19 -1.35
N SER A 129 18.06 -18.80 -0.23
CA SER A 129 18.00 -19.51 1.05
C SER A 129 16.89 -19.01 1.96
N SER A 130 16.19 -17.94 1.58
CA SER A 130 15.06 -17.38 2.34
C SER A 130 13.76 -18.11 2.03
N ILE A 131 12.90 -18.25 3.05
CA ILE A 131 11.53 -18.73 2.83
C ILE A 131 10.70 -17.74 1.98
N PHE A 132 11.15 -16.49 1.87
CA PHE A 132 10.50 -15.41 1.10
C PHE A 132 11.05 -15.28 -0.33
N PHE A 133 11.90 -16.22 -0.78
CA PHE A 133 12.47 -16.15 -2.12
C PHE A 133 11.41 -16.14 -3.22
N ASN A 134 11.42 -15.10 -4.07
CA ASN A 134 10.45 -14.87 -5.15
C ASN A 134 8.97 -14.78 -4.72
N THR A 135 8.69 -14.43 -3.44
CA THR A 135 7.31 -14.35 -2.94
C THR A 135 6.88 -12.93 -2.56
N ILE A 136 7.76 -11.93 -2.67
CA ILE A 136 7.48 -10.56 -2.27
C ILE A 136 7.29 -9.67 -3.50
N SER A 137 6.22 -8.87 -3.52
CA SER A 137 6.04 -7.83 -4.53
C SER A 137 6.88 -6.58 -4.22
N ALA A 138 7.04 -5.71 -5.23
CA ALA A 138 7.80 -4.47 -5.04
C ALA A 138 7.10 -3.42 -4.17
N ASN A 139 5.81 -3.61 -3.86
CA ASN A 139 5.00 -2.63 -3.15
C ASN A 139 5.05 -2.84 -1.64
N THR A 140 5.35 -1.76 -0.90
CA THR A 140 5.49 -1.79 0.56
C THR A 140 4.64 -0.68 1.20
N ALA A 141 3.94 -1.00 2.28
CA ALA A 141 3.25 -0.04 3.14
C ALA A 141 3.92 0.11 4.51
N LEU A 142 3.76 1.28 5.10
CA LEU A 142 3.94 1.47 6.52
C LEU A 142 2.57 1.56 7.18
N MET A 143 2.39 0.82 8.26
CA MET A 143 1.24 0.92 9.15
C MET A 143 1.72 1.14 10.59
N GLY A 144 0.91 1.75 11.43
CA GLY A 144 1.27 1.87 12.84
C GLY A 144 0.18 2.45 13.70
N HIS A 145 0.21 2.08 14.99
CA HIS A 145 -0.72 2.55 16.00
C HIS A 145 0.00 3.48 16.99
N SER A 146 -0.64 4.57 17.38
CA SER A 146 -0.17 5.47 18.44
C SER A 146 1.28 5.95 18.18
N MET A 147 2.24 5.63 19.05
CA MET A 147 3.67 5.87 18.88
C MET A 147 4.21 5.30 17.56
N GLY A 148 3.84 4.06 17.20
CA GLY A 148 4.21 3.45 15.93
C GLY A 148 3.61 4.14 14.73
N GLY A 149 2.41 4.74 14.87
CA GLY A 149 1.80 5.60 13.85
C GLY A 149 2.62 6.89 13.65
N GLY A 150 3.06 7.54 14.72
CA GLY A 150 3.95 8.69 14.66
C GLY A 150 5.31 8.35 14.04
N ALA A 151 5.93 7.23 14.45
CA ALA A 151 7.17 6.73 13.85
C ALA A 151 7.00 6.41 12.36
N GLY A 152 5.82 5.97 11.94
CA GLY A 152 5.46 5.75 10.54
C GLY A 152 5.57 7.03 9.70
N PHE A 153 5.18 8.20 10.23
CA PHE A 153 5.38 9.48 9.55
C PHE A 153 6.86 9.81 9.39
N LEU A 154 7.68 9.61 10.44
CA LEU A 154 9.14 9.81 10.36
C LEU A 154 9.79 8.85 9.34
N ALA A 155 9.30 7.63 9.24
CA ALA A 155 9.83 6.65 8.29
C ALA A 155 9.40 6.92 6.83
N ALA A 156 8.23 7.51 6.62
CA ALA A 156 7.70 7.85 5.31
C ALA A 156 8.28 9.19 4.77
N GLU A 157 8.85 10.01 5.62
CA GLU A 157 9.43 11.30 5.24
C GLU A 157 10.51 11.13 4.17
N ASN A 158 10.33 11.79 3.02
CA ASN A 158 11.24 11.72 1.87
C ASN A 158 11.59 10.29 1.42
N ASN A 159 10.71 9.31 1.67
CA ASN A 159 10.95 7.91 1.35
C ASN A 159 10.12 7.43 0.14
N PRO A 160 10.69 7.44 -1.07
CA PRO A 160 9.99 7.05 -2.29
C PRO A 160 9.78 5.53 -2.43
N TYR A 161 10.41 4.71 -1.57
CA TYR A 161 10.27 3.24 -1.60
C TYR A 161 9.01 2.74 -0.90
N ILE A 162 8.31 3.64 -0.19
CA ILE A 162 7.04 3.32 0.45
C ILE A 162 5.89 3.78 -0.44
N ASN A 163 4.95 2.89 -0.71
CA ASN A 163 3.82 3.15 -1.61
C ASN A 163 2.64 3.81 -0.91
N THR A 164 2.44 3.52 0.36
CA THR A 164 1.35 4.10 1.16
C THR A 164 1.67 4.08 2.66
N LEU A 165 1.12 5.06 3.37
CA LEU A 165 1.19 5.17 4.83
C LEU A 165 -0.21 5.06 5.41
N ILE A 166 -0.40 4.21 6.42
CA ILE A 166 -1.66 4.05 7.13
C ILE A 166 -1.41 4.17 8.64
N ASN A 167 -2.14 5.02 9.32
CA ASN A 167 -1.97 5.25 10.75
C ASN A 167 -3.26 5.09 11.51
N PHE A 168 -3.17 4.55 12.73
CA PHE A 168 -4.27 4.34 13.66
C PHE A 168 -3.99 5.15 14.93
N ALA A 169 -4.79 6.17 15.20
CA ALA A 169 -4.64 7.05 16.37
C ALA A 169 -3.19 7.53 16.58
N ALA A 170 -2.49 7.91 15.50
CA ALA A 170 -1.07 8.28 15.54
C ALA A 170 -0.81 9.39 16.56
N ALA A 171 0.19 9.18 17.42
CA ALA A 171 0.62 10.17 18.39
C ALA A 171 1.78 11.01 17.85
N GLU A 172 1.88 12.27 18.31
CA GLU A 172 3.07 13.09 18.07
C GLU A 172 4.30 12.46 18.70
N THR A 173 5.45 12.64 18.07
CA THR A 173 6.73 12.02 18.44
C THR A 173 7.85 13.05 18.62
N ASN A 174 9.00 12.59 19.06
CA ASN A 174 10.24 13.37 19.06
C ASN A 174 11.35 12.53 18.38
N PRO A 175 11.82 12.91 17.16
CA PRO A 175 11.44 14.09 16.35
C PRO A 175 9.95 14.16 16.01
N SER A 176 9.50 15.35 15.56
CA SER A 176 8.08 15.64 15.33
C SER A 176 7.52 14.92 14.10
N ALA A 177 6.55 14.05 14.32
CA ALA A 177 5.75 13.41 13.26
C ALA A 177 4.93 14.45 12.48
N ILE A 178 4.40 15.48 13.16
CA ILE A 178 3.68 16.58 12.53
C ILE A 178 4.57 17.33 11.53
N THR A 179 5.83 17.61 11.90
CA THR A 179 6.77 18.28 10.99
C THR A 179 7.09 17.40 9.78
N ALA A 180 7.28 16.09 9.98
CA ALA A 180 7.60 15.13 8.91
C ALA A 180 6.50 15.06 7.82
N THR A 181 5.23 15.33 8.15
CA THR A 181 4.11 15.28 7.19
C THR A 181 4.33 16.18 5.98
N GLN A 182 5.04 17.31 6.13
CA GLN A 182 5.28 18.27 5.06
C GLN A 182 6.12 17.68 3.90
N ASN A 183 6.86 16.61 4.17
CA ASN A 183 7.75 15.95 3.22
C ASN A 183 7.22 14.55 2.81
N ILE A 184 5.91 14.30 3.00
CA ILE A 184 5.26 13.05 2.61
C ILE A 184 4.31 13.33 1.45
N SER A 185 4.60 12.71 0.29
CA SER A 185 3.80 12.86 -0.94
C SER A 185 3.04 11.59 -1.32
N ILE A 186 3.30 10.46 -0.66
CA ILE A 186 2.65 9.16 -0.93
C ILE A 186 1.20 9.14 -0.45
N PRO A 187 0.33 8.29 -1.02
CA PRO A 187 -1.03 8.09 -0.54
C PRO A 187 -1.07 7.77 0.96
N THR A 188 -1.90 8.48 1.71
CA THR A 188 -1.93 8.37 3.18
C THR A 188 -3.35 8.24 3.70
N LEU A 189 -3.60 7.23 4.54
CA LEU A 189 -4.85 6.99 5.25
C LEU A 189 -4.63 7.11 6.76
N ILE A 190 -5.40 7.95 7.42
CA ILE A 190 -5.33 8.19 8.85
C ILE A 190 -6.65 7.78 9.49
N PHE A 191 -6.61 6.86 10.45
CA PHE A 191 -7.73 6.55 11.34
C PHE A 191 -7.56 7.25 12.68
N SER A 192 -8.65 7.81 13.18
CA SER A 192 -8.73 8.45 14.50
C SER A 192 -9.93 7.88 15.25
N GLY A 193 -9.81 7.70 16.56
CA GLY A 193 -10.98 7.52 17.43
C GLY A 193 -11.63 8.90 17.69
N GLY A 194 -12.95 9.01 17.51
CA GLY A 194 -13.67 10.27 17.75
C GLY A 194 -13.59 10.74 19.20
N ASP A 195 -13.55 9.77 20.13
CA ASP A 195 -13.47 9.98 21.59
C ASP A 195 -12.09 9.58 22.16
N ASP A 196 -11.06 9.55 21.31
CA ASP A 196 -9.68 9.28 21.73
C ASP A 196 -9.18 10.42 22.65
N CYS A 197 -8.98 10.10 23.92
CA CYS A 197 -8.47 11.03 24.92
C CYS A 197 -6.95 10.86 25.18
N VAL A 198 -6.34 9.74 24.68
CA VAL A 198 -4.90 9.46 24.84
C VAL A 198 -4.10 10.25 23.82
N ALA A 199 -4.51 10.21 22.55
CA ALA A 199 -3.97 11.02 21.46
C ALA A 199 -5.12 11.77 20.75
N PRO A 200 -5.70 12.81 21.38
CA PRO A 200 -6.87 13.51 20.84
C PRO A 200 -6.64 13.94 19.39
N PRO A 201 -7.56 13.65 18.45
CA PRO A 201 -7.38 13.96 17.04
C PRO A 201 -7.00 15.42 16.77
N VAL A 202 -7.61 16.35 17.50
CA VAL A 202 -7.38 17.80 17.34
C VAL A 202 -5.94 18.21 17.62
N ASN A 203 -5.23 17.48 18.47
CA ASN A 203 -3.84 17.77 18.85
C ASN A 203 -2.81 16.96 18.04
N HIS A 204 -3.25 15.91 17.35
CA HIS A 204 -2.40 14.94 16.66
C HIS A 204 -2.82 14.75 15.20
N GLN A 205 -3.75 13.86 14.93
CA GLN A 205 -4.03 13.38 13.57
C GLN A 205 -4.64 14.47 12.66
N ASP A 206 -5.39 15.42 13.20
CA ASP A 206 -5.94 16.54 12.42
C ASP A 206 -4.82 17.45 11.90
N ILE A 207 -3.82 17.71 12.76
CA ILE A 207 -2.66 18.52 12.39
C ILE A 207 -1.79 17.75 11.38
N MET A 208 -1.59 16.43 11.61
CA MET A 208 -0.87 15.56 10.67
C MET A 208 -1.55 15.53 9.31
N TYR A 209 -2.88 15.33 9.25
CA TYR A 209 -3.64 15.36 8.01
C TYR A 209 -3.48 16.67 7.25
N ASN A 210 -3.59 17.79 7.96
CA ASN A 210 -3.47 19.11 7.34
C ASN A 210 -2.05 19.37 6.82
N GLY A 211 -1.02 18.88 7.50
CA GLY A 211 0.39 19.04 7.13
C GLY A 211 0.83 18.20 5.92
N LEU A 212 0.11 17.11 5.57
CA LEU A 212 0.49 16.21 4.49
C LEU A 212 0.47 16.90 3.10
N ASN A 213 1.54 16.70 2.34
CA ASN A 213 1.65 17.08 0.93
C ASN A 213 1.23 15.95 -0.03
N SER A 214 0.58 14.92 0.47
CA SER A 214 0.13 13.77 -0.29
C SER A 214 -0.85 14.15 -1.41
N SER A 215 -0.69 13.55 -2.58
CA SER A 215 -1.63 13.68 -3.70
C SER A 215 -2.97 13.01 -3.45
N CYS A 216 -3.02 12.05 -2.52
CA CYS A 216 -4.24 11.40 -2.05
C CYS A 216 -4.13 11.14 -0.54
N LYS A 217 -4.90 11.87 0.25
CA LYS A 217 -4.97 11.72 1.70
C LYS A 217 -6.39 11.64 2.19
N THR A 218 -6.66 10.70 3.10
CA THR A 218 -7.96 10.54 3.75
C THR A 218 -7.75 10.40 5.25
N GLN A 219 -8.50 11.15 6.03
CA GLN A 219 -8.65 10.94 7.47
C GLN A 219 -10.06 10.46 7.77
N ILE A 220 -10.18 9.36 8.51
CA ILE A 220 -11.43 8.77 8.97
C ILE A 220 -11.46 8.86 10.49
N LYS A 221 -12.46 9.55 11.05
CA LYS A 221 -12.74 9.59 12.49
C LYS A 221 -13.90 8.65 12.77
N ILE A 222 -13.66 7.61 13.55
CA ILE A 222 -14.71 6.66 13.96
C ILE A 222 -15.50 7.29 15.10
N ILE A 223 -16.80 7.47 14.90
CA ILE A 223 -17.70 8.08 15.90
C ILE A 223 -17.71 7.20 17.15
N ASN A 224 -17.54 7.81 18.32
CA ASN A 224 -17.38 7.17 19.64
C ASN A 224 -16.15 6.22 19.72
N GLY A 225 -15.26 6.24 18.75
CA GLY A 225 -14.07 5.39 18.72
C GLY A 225 -13.02 5.82 19.75
N GLY A 226 -12.32 4.87 20.34
CA GLY A 226 -11.25 5.07 21.30
C GLY A 226 -9.86 4.88 20.71
N HIS A 227 -8.85 5.18 21.54
CA HIS A 227 -7.44 4.99 21.20
C HIS A 227 -7.07 3.51 21.07
N CYS A 228 -7.36 2.74 22.12
CA CYS A 228 -6.88 1.37 22.27
C CYS A 228 -7.69 0.34 21.48
N TYR A 229 -8.83 0.73 20.89
CA TYR A 229 -9.73 -0.19 20.21
C TYR A 229 -9.30 -0.55 18.78
N PHE A 230 -8.23 0.05 18.28
CA PHE A 230 -7.56 -0.41 17.06
C PHE A 230 -6.77 -1.71 17.26
N ALA A 231 -6.32 -1.97 18.49
CA ALA A 231 -5.65 -3.21 18.90
C ALA A 231 -6.60 -4.14 19.66
N ASN A 232 -6.20 -5.39 19.85
CA ASN A 232 -6.83 -6.29 20.80
C ASN A 232 -6.62 -5.77 22.24
N GLU A 233 -7.29 -6.39 23.20
CA GLU A 233 -7.20 -5.95 24.58
C GLU A 233 -5.75 -5.98 25.10
N ASN A 234 -5.31 -4.84 25.61
CA ASN A 234 -3.99 -4.67 26.22
C ASN A 234 -4.15 -3.86 27.51
N VAL A 235 -3.65 -4.41 28.60
CA VAL A 235 -3.85 -3.85 29.95
C VAL A 235 -3.28 -2.43 30.07
N LEU A 236 -2.08 -2.16 29.54
CA LEU A 236 -1.46 -0.85 29.66
C LEU A 236 -2.17 0.21 28.81
N CYS A 237 -2.56 -0.15 27.61
CA CYS A 237 -3.36 0.75 26.78
C CYS A 237 -4.72 1.05 27.39
N SER A 238 -5.43 0.01 27.85
CA SER A 238 -6.73 0.15 28.49
C SER A 238 -6.66 0.98 29.78
N PHE A 239 -5.58 0.86 30.55
CA PHE A 239 -5.32 1.71 31.71
C PHE A 239 -5.15 3.17 31.32
N GLY A 240 -4.33 3.45 30.29
CA GLY A 240 -4.15 4.81 29.76
C GLY A 240 -5.45 5.44 29.31
N GLU A 241 -6.26 4.71 28.53
CA GLU A 241 -7.54 5.19 28.01
C GLU A 241 -8.57 5.40 29.13
N SER A 242 -8.67 4.48 30.09
CA SER A 242 -9.59 4.59 31.22
C SER A 242 -9.25 5.74 32.18
N SER A 243 -8.00 6.19 32.19
CA SER A 243 -7.57 7.32 33.00
C SER A 243 -8.12 8.68 32.51
N CYS A 244 -8.52 8.78 31.25
CA CYS A 244 -9.02 10.03 30.63
C CYS A 244 -10.44 9.88 30.04
N ASN A 245 -10.87 8.69 29.63
CA ASN A 245 -12.24 8.42 29.18
C ASN A 245 -12.59 6.94 29.40
N SER A 246 -13.41 6.68 30.41
CA SER A 246 -13.81 5.30 30.77
C SER A 246 -15.10 4.82 30.09
N ASN A 247 -15.78 5.66 29.30
CA ASN A 247 -17.13 5.40 28.80
C ASN A 247 -17.23 5.52 27.28
N LEU A 248 -16.46 4.69 26.55
CA LEU A 248 -16.63 4.57 25.11
C LEU A 248 -17.98 3.91 24.78
N SER A 249 -18.70 4.51 23.83
CA SER A 249 -20.03 4.03 23.41
C SER A 249 -19.98 3.09 22.22
N ILE A 250 -18.79 2.61 21.83
CA ILE A 250 -18.57 1.63 20.78
C ILE A 250 -17.92 0.37 21.36
N LEU A 251 -18.16 -0.79 20.76
CA LEU A 251 -17.44 -2.01 21.10
C LEU A 251 -16.11 -2.09 20.31
N ARG A 252 -15.09 -2.72 20.91
CA ARG A 252 -13.78 -2.91 20.27
C ARG A 252 -13.88 -3.61 18.90
N ASN A 253 -14.62 -4.70 18.83
CA ASN A 253 -14.85 -5.43 17.58
C ASN A 253 -15.59 -4.60 16.54
N GLU A 254 -16.49 -3.70 16.93
CA GLU A 254 -17.15 -2.79 16.01
C GLU A 254 -16.18 -1.76 15.42
N GLN A 255 -15.29 -1.18 16.25
CA GLN A 255 -14.26 -0.28 15.76
C GLN A 255 -13.30 -0.98 14.80
N GLN A 256 -12.89 -2.22 15.10
CA GLN A 256 -12.03 -3.02 14.23
C GLN A 256 -12.72 -3.39 12.91
N GLU A 257 -14.03 -3.71 12.96
CA GLU A 257 -14.82 -3.96 11.75
C GLU A 257 -14.89 -2.71 10.85
N ILE A 258 -15.22 -1.55 11.44
CA ILE A 258 -15.24 -0.28 10.70
C ILE A 258 -13.87 -0.02 10.07
N THR A 259 -12.79 -0.21 10.85
CA THR A 259 -11.43 -0.02 10.37
C THR A 259 -11.14 -0.90 9.15
N ASN A 260 -11.46 -2.20 9.22
CA ASN A 260 -11.20 -3.15 8.15
C ASN A 260 -12.02 -2.86 6.88
N ASN A 261 -13.24 -2.31 7.00
CA ASN A 261 -14.08 -1.96 5.87
C ASN A 261 -13.46 -0.86 4.97
N PHE A 262 -12.57 -0.03 5.53
CA PHE A 262 -11.84 0.98 4.79
C PHE A 262 -10.39 0.58 4.51
N LEU A 263 -9.74 -0.12 5.43
CA LEU A 263 -8.35 -0.52 5.31
C LEU A 263 -8.12 -1.47 4.13
N LYS A 264 -8.93 -2.52 4.00
CA LYS A 264 -8.77 -3.52 2.92
C LYS A 264 -8.86 -2.90 1.53
N PRO A 265 -9.91 -2.16 1.16
CA PRO A 265 -9.97 -1.56 -0.18
C PRO A 265 -8.88 -0.49 -0.41
N TRP A 266 -8.43 0.23 0.62
CA TRP A 266 -7.29 1.14 0.50
C TRP A 266 -5.99 0.40 0.18
N LEU A 267 -5.71 -0.71 0.87
CA LEU A 267 -4.52 -1.53 0.63
C LEU A 267 -4.56 -2.21 -0.75
N ASP A 268 -5.71 -2.75 -1.16
CA ASP A 268 -5.87 -3.32 -2.50
C ASP A 268 -5.64 -2.28 -3.60
N PHE A 269 -6.12 -1.06 -3.40
CA PHE A 269 -5.88 0.05 -4.31
C PHE A 269 -4.40 0.43 -4.35
N SER A 270 -3.77 0.65 -3.19
CA SER A 270 -2.45 1.27 -3.10
C SER A 270 -1.29 0.28 -3.29
N LEU A 271 -1.49 -1.01 -2.98
CA LEU A 271 -0.44 -2.04 -3.05
C LEU A 271 -0.67 -3.07 -4.15
N LYS A 272 -1.93 -3.40 -4.47
CA LYS A 272 -2.26 -4.35 -5.56
C LYS A 272 -2.73 -3.62 -6.83
N GLU A 273 -2.66 -2.29 -6.84
CA GLU A 273 -3.06 -1.44 -7.98
C GLU A 273 -4.50 -1.67 -8.46
N ASN A 274 -5.37 -2.17 -7.58
CA ASN A 274 -6.76 -2.46 -7.90
C ASN A 274 -7.61 -1.18 -7.85
N GLN A 275 -7.85 -0.57 -9.01
CA GLN A 275 -8.59 0.69 -9.11
C GLN A 275 -10.06 0.56 -8.67
N SER A 276 -10.68 -0.61 -8.85
CA SER A 276 -12.07 -0.83 -8.41
C SER A 276 -12.20 -0.80 -6.89
N SER A 277 -11.14 -1.17 -6.16
CA SER A 277 -11.12 -1.08 -4.70
C SER A 277 -11.16 0.37 -4.20
N PHE A 278 -10.63 1.33 -4.97
CA PHE A 278 -10.77 2.74 -4.62
C PHE A 278 -12.20 3.26 -4.79
N VAL A 279 -12.93 2.75 -5.78
CA VAL A 279 -14.37 3.05 -5.93
C VAL A 279 -15.12 2.52 -4.71
N VAL A 280 -14.88 1.25 -4.33
CA VAL A 280 -15.48 0.65 -3.12
C VAL A 280 -15.14 1.46 -1.86
N PHE A 281 -13.88 1.92 -1.73
CA PHE A 281 -13.45 2.78 -0.62
C PHE A 281 -14.27 4.07 -0.55
N ASN A 282 -14.41 4.77 -1.67
CA ASN A 282 -15.17 6.04 -1.73
C ASN A 282 -16.67 5.85 -1.50
N ASP A 283 -17.26 4.80 -2.07
CA ASP A 283 -18.67 4.47 -1.84
C ASP A 283 -18.91 4.16 -0.35
N SER A 284 -17.98 3.45 0.29
CA SER A 284 -18.02 3.16 1.73
C SER A 284 -17.92 4.43 2.59
N LEU A 285 -17.06 5.40 2.21
CA LEU A 285 -16.96 6.69 2.91
C LEU A 285 -18.29 7.45 2.87
N GLN A 286 -18.98 7.45 1.73
CA GLN A 286 -20.24 8.16 1.55
C GLN A 286 -21.43 7.45 2.23
N ALA A 287 -21.42 6.12 2.26
CA ALA A 287 -22.51 5.33 2.80
C ALA A 287 -22.48 5.17 4.34
N SER A 288 -21.32 5.33 4.97
CA SER A 288 -21.16 5.04 6.39
C SER A 288 -21.67 6.18 7.27
N SER A 289 -22.61 5.84 8.17
CA SER A 289 -23.06 6.75 9.25
C SER A 289 -22.23 6.64 10.54
N ARG A 290 -21.21 5.75 10.57
CA ARG A 290 -20.39 5.44 11.76
C ARG A 290 -19.09 6.23 11.81
N ILE A 291 -18.86 7.08 10.81
CA ILE A 291 -17.62 7.86 10.68
C ILE A 291 -17.92 9.32 10.31
N THR A 292 -16.94 10.18 10.57
CA THR A 292 -16.74 11.41 9.80
C THR A 292 -15.41 11.32 9.07
N TYR A 293 -15.27 12.01 7.93
CA TYR A 293 -14.03 11.95 7.18
C TYR A 293 -13.67 13.28 6.51
N SER A 294 -12.38 13.43 6.26
CA SER A 294 -11.81 14.45 5.38
C SER A 294 -11.00 13.76 4.31
N GLN A 295 -11.18 14.14 3.07
CA GLN A 295 -10.46 13.56 1.95
C GLN A 295 -9.98 14.64 0.99
N PHE A 296 -8.75 14.50 0.53
CA PHE A 296 -8.19 15.22 -0.59
C PHE A 296 -7.44 14.22 -1.46
N CYS A 297 -7.98 13.94 -2.63
CA CYS A 297 -7.32 13.12 -3.62
C CYS A 297 -7.43 13.84 -4.96
N ASN A 298 -6.30 14.27 -5.51
CA ASN A 298 -6.28 14.90 -6.83
C ASN A 298 -6.82 13.93 -7.88
N GLY A 299 -7.86 14.32 -8.61
CA GLY A 299 -8.55 13.47 -9.59
C GLY A 299 -7.66 12.87 -10.69
N THR A 300 -6.44 13.37 -10.84
CA THR A 300 -5.40 12.78 -11.71
C THR A 300 -4.75 11.51 -11.13
N ALA A 301 -4.79 11.32 -9.81
CA ALA A 301 -4.30 10.08 -9.17
C ALA A 301 -5.39 8.97 -9.15
N ILE A 302 -6.67 9.36 -9.25
CA ILE A 302 -7.82 8.48 -9.01
C ILE A 302 -8.54 8.06 -10.29
N MET A 303 -8.54 8.89 -11.32
CA MET A 303 -9.21 8.58 -12.57
C MET A 303 -8.21 8.19 -13.66
N LYS A 304 -7.54 7.06 -13.45
CA LYS A 304 -7.18 6.23 -14.57
C LYS A 304 -8.05 4.98 -14.53
N GLU A 305 -9.27 5.10 -15.04
CA GLU A 305 -9.80 4.00 -15.82
C GLU A 305 -8.68 3.63 -16.79
N ARG A 306 -7.88 2.63 -16.46
CA ARG A 306 -7.18 1.87 -17.47
C ARG A 306 -8.28 1.25 -18.31
N SER A 307 -8.67 1.91 -19.37
CA SER A 307 -9.12 1.16 -20.54
C SER A 307 -7.86 0.40 -20.98
N VAL A 308 -7.71 -0.80 -20.44
CA VAL A 308 -6.55 -1.70 -20.58
C VAL A 308 -6.29 -2.06 -22.07
N ASN A 309 -7.13 -1.57 -22.99
CA ASN A 309 -7.12 -1.94 -24.40
C ASN A 309 -6.78 -0.82 -25.40
N GLU A 310 -6.53 0.41 -24.98
CA GLU A 310 -6.45 1.51 -25.99
C GLU A 310 -5.03 1.94 -26.36
N LEU A 311 -4.06 1.88 -25.46
CA LEU A 311 -2.67 2.21 -25.78
C LEU A 311 -1.78 0.98 -25.74
N LYS A 312 -1.15 0.65 -26.86
CA LYS A 312 -0.23 -0.48 -26.96
C LYS A 312 1.19 -0.02 -27.20
N ILE A 313 2.12 -0.63 -26.46
CA ILE A 313 3.55 -0.43 -26.58
C ILE A 313 4.18 -1.79 -26.84
N TYR A 314 4.84 -1.95 -27.96
CA TYR A 314 5.53 -3.20 -28.31
C TYR A 314 6.70 -2.98 -29.26
N PRO A 315 7.77 -3.80 -29.16
CA PRO A 315 8.00 -4.77 -28.10
C PRO A 315 8.31 -4.12 -26.74
N ASN A 316 8.04 -4.83 -25.66
CA ASN A 316 8.55 -4.53 -24.33
C ASN A 316 8.90 -5.88 -23.67
N PRO A 317 10.19 -6.17 -23.38
CA PRO A 317 11.36 -5.29 -23.48
C PRO A 317 11.69 -4.78 -24.89
N VAL A 318 12.38 -3.62 -24.97
CA VAL A 318 12.78 -2.95 -26.20
C VAL A 318 14.31 -2.97 -26.38
N PHE A 319 14.79 -3.18 -27.59
CA PHE A 319 16.22 -3.11 -27.93
C PHE A 319 16.64 -1.75 -28.49
N SER A 320 15.99 -1.26 -29.53
CA SER A 320 16.32 0.01 -30.17
C SER A 320 15.12 0.94 -30.32
N SER A 321 13.95 0.40 -30.59
CA SER A 321 12.73 1.19 -30.80
C SER A 321 11.48 0.38 -30.41
N PHE A 322 10.41 1.09 -30.12
CA PHE A 322 9.09 0.50 -29.88
C PHE A 322 8.01 1.20 -30.72
N GLN A 323 6.94 0.48 -30.98
CA GLN A 323 5.75 1.02 -31.59
C GLN A 323 4.78 1.46 -30.50
N PHE A 324 4.32 2.70 -30.61
CA PHE A 324 3.29 3.29 -29.78
C PHE A 324 2.01 3.39 -30.60
N GLN A 325 0.99 2.61 -30.22
CA GLN A 325 -0.30 2.56 -30.88
C GLN A 325 -1.37 3.19 -30.02
N ILE A 326 -2.16 4.11 -30.61
CA ILE A 326 -3.26 4.82 -29.94
C ILE A 326 -4.53 4.82 -30.83
N PRO A 327 -5.74 4.89 -30.23
CA PRO A 327 -6.98 5.14 -30.95
C PRO A 327 -7.00 6.51 -31.66
N LYS A 328 -7.90 6.68 -32.66
CA LYS A 328 -7.98 7.93 -33.44
C LYS A 328 -8.38 9.15 -32.60
N ASP A 329 -9.26 8.97 -31.65
CA ASP A 329 -9.75 10.00 -30.71
C ASP A 329 -8.70 10.49 -29.73
N HIS A 330 -7.59 9.74 -29.60
CA HIS A 330 -6.45 10.09 -28.76
C HIS A 330 -5.29 10.79 -29.53
N LEU A 331 -5.41 11.06 -30.84
CA LEU A 331 -4.39 11.79 -31.60
C LEU A 331 -4.19 13.21 -31.07
N HIS A 332 -2.99 13.78 -31.32
CA HIS A 332 -2.56 15.11 -30.91
C HIS A 332 -2.24 15.30 -29.42
N GLY A 333 -2.12 14.22 -28.66
CA GLY A 333 -1.53 14.25 -27.32
C GLY A 333 0.01 14.19 -27.38
N GLU A 334 0.62 14.34 -26.21
CA GLU A 334 2.08 14.32 -26.04
C GLU A 334 2.54 13.02 -25.37
N ILE A 335 3.54 12.37 -25.95
CA ILE A 335 4.29 11.31 -25.30
C ILE A 335 5.52 11.91 -24.63
N ILE A 336 5.76 11.56 -23.36
CA ILE A 336 6.90 11.97 -22.56
C ILE A 336 7.54 10.69 -22.02
N ILE A 337 8.87 10.59 -22.12
CA ILE A 337 9.63 9.49 -21.53
C ILE A 337 10.49 10.04 -20.40
N LEU A 338 10.37 9.42 -19.24
CA LEU A 338 11.15 9.75 -18.05
C LEU A 338 12.10 8.60 -17.73
N ASN A 339 13.29 8.92 -17.21
CA ASN A 339 14.16 7.94 -16.57
C ASN A 339 13.66 7.56 -15.18
N ILE A 340 14.36 6.64 -14.50
CA ILE A 340 13.96 6.12 -13.16
C ILE A 340 13.97 7.18 -12.05
N ILE A 341 14.66 8.30 -12.25
CA ILE A 341 14.70 9.43 -11.30
C ILE A 341 13.72 10.54 -11.67
N GLY A 342 12.84 10.30 -12.67
CA GLY A 342 11.79 11.24 -13.07
C GLY A 342 12.23 12.35 -14.01
N HIS A 343 13.48 12.38 -14.50
CA HIS A 343 13.91 13.36 -15.50
C HIS A 343 13.32 13.05 -16.87
N GLN A 344 12.75 14.07 -17.50
CA GLN A 344 12.27 13.99 -18.87
C GLN A 344 13.46 13.88 -19.84
N ILE A 345 13.50 12.77 -20.58
CA ILE A 345 14.56 12.47 -21.55
C ILE A 345 14.07 12.55 -23.01
N PHE A 346 12.74 12.48 -23.20
CA PHE A 346 12.13 12.56 -24.52
C PHE A 346 10.74 13.16 -24.44
N LYS A 347 10.34 13.93 -25.46
CA LYS A 347 8.98 14.47 -25.61
C LYS A 347 8.62 14.58 -27.09
N LYS A 348 7.39 14.17 -27.45
CA LYS A 348 6.90 14.25 -28.85
C LYS A 348 5.38 14.31 -28.88
N THR A 349 4.83 15.12 -29.79
CA THR A 349 3.38 15.09 -30.11
C THR A 349 3.07 13.92 -31.03
N ILE A 350 2.03 13.14 -30.72
CA ILE A 350 1.62 11.96 -31.47
C ILE A 350 0.51 12.35 -32.46
N THR A 351 0.83 12.35 -33.74
CA THR A 351 -0.09 12.72 -34.82
C THR A 351 -0.57 11.54 -35.65
N LYS A 352 -0.04 10.34 -35.41
CA LYS A 352 -0.35 9.11 -36.11
C LYS A 352 -0.82 8.02 -35.15
N LYS A 353 -1.77 7.18 -35.58
CA LYS A 353 -2.32 6.07 -34.82
C LYS A 353 -1.27 5.03 -34.39
N LEU A 354 -0.23 4.88 -35.22
CA LEU A 354 0.93 4.04 -34.95
C LEU A 354 2.18 4.90 -35.14
N THR A 355 2.99 5.04 -34.10
CA THR A 355 4.17 5.87 -34.10
C THR A 355 5.36 5.05 -33.60
N ASN A 356 6.45 5.03 -34.36
CA ASN A 356 7.71 4.43 -33.91
C ASN A 356 8.48 5.44 -33.06
N ILE A 357 8.95 5.01 -31.90
CA ILE A 357 9.76 5.77 -30.97
C ILE A 357 11.13 5.10 -30.89
N ASP A 358 12.15 5.85 -31.26
CA ASP A 358 13.54 5.39 -31.28
C ASP A 358 14.19 5.66 -29.91
N LEU A 359 14.77 4.62 -29.33
CA LEU A 359 15.54 4.64 -28.08
C LEU A 359 16.99 4.23 -28.28
N SER A 360 17.51 4.21 -29.50
CA SER A 360 18.86 3.73 -29.80
C SER A 360 19.94 4.47 -29.01
N ASN A 361 19.72 5.77 -28.73
CA ASN A 361 20.63 6.63 -27.98
C ASN A 361 20.38 6.65 -26.46
N PHE A 362 19.55 5.76 -25.95
CA PHE A 362 19.23 5.68 -24.53
C PHE A 362 19.97 4.51 -23.89
N ASP A 363 20.43 4.68 -22.66
CA ASP A 363 21.07 3.62 -21.87
C ASP A 363 20.10 2.47 -21.60
N LYS A 364 20.66 1.28 -21.30
CA LYS A 364 19.84 0.18 -20.78
C LYS A 364 19.21 0.55 -19.44
N GLY A 365 17.99 0.11 -19.20
CA GLY A 365 17.30 0.40 -17.96
C GLY A 365 15.79 0.47 -18.09
N SER A 366 15.14 0.83 -17.00
CA SER A 366 13.70 1.06 -16.95
C SER A 366 13.37 2.51 -17.25
N TYR A 367 12.31 2.72 -18.02
CA TYR A 367 11.80 4.04 -18.37
C TYR A 367 10.28 4.07 -18.16
N PHE A 368 9.75 5.25 -17.83
CA PHE A 368 8.33 5.50 -17.74
C PHE A 368 7.87 6.31 -18.95
N ILE A 369 6.83 5.83 -19.61
CA ILE A 369 6.19 6.51 -20.72
C ILE A 369 4.90 7.11 -20.23
N PHE A 370 4.80 8.42 -20.35
CA PHE A 370 3.58 9.18 -20.14
C PHE A 370 3.00 9.57 -21.49
N TYR A 371 1.71 9.42 -21.63
CA TYR A 371 0.98 10.01 -22.73
C TYR A 371 -0.14 10.88 -22.19
N GLN A 372 -0.23 12.11 -22.64
CA GLN A 372 -1.19 13.09 -22.15
C GLN A 372 -1.93 13.75 -23.32
N LYS A 373 -3.25 13.83 -23.20
CA LYS A 373 -4.12 14.60 -24.08
C LYS A 373 -5.24 15.23 -23.27
N GLU A 374 -5.37 16.57 -23.28
CA GLU A 374 -6.36 17.30 -22.49
C GLU A 374 -6.29 16.90 -21.01
N ASN A 375 -7.38 16.47 -20.40
CA ASN A 375 -7.47 16.03 -19.01
C ASN A 375 -7.22 14.52 -18.83
N LYS A 376 -6.79 13.80 -19.90
CA LYS A 376 -6.49 12.35 -19.82
C LYS A 376 -4.99 12.13 -19.92
N SER A 377 -4.48 11.24 -19.06
CA SER A 377 -3.08 10.82 -19.09
C SER A 377 -2.96 9.30 -18.92
N TRP A 378 -1.94 8.71 -19.56
CA TRP A 378 -1.63 7.28 -19.51
C TRP A 378 -0.18 7.09 -19.13
N ILE A 379 0.12 6.07 -18.35
CA ILE A 379 1.48 5.73 -17.93
C ILE A 379 1.73 4.27 -18.27
N ASN A 380 2.92 3.98 -18.79
CA ASN A 380 3.40 2.63 -18.98
C ASN A 380 4.89 2.54 -18.65
N LYS A 381 5.37 1.36 -18.27
CA LYS A 381 6.79 1.09 -18.04
C LYS A 381 7.36 0.30 -19.22
N ILE A 382 8.55 0.67 -19.69
CA ILE A 382 9.32 -0.11 -20.66
C ILE A 382 10.69 -0.46 -20.08
N ILE A 383 11.24 -1.57 -20.57
CA ILE A 383 12.58 -2.05 -20.22
C ILE A 383 13.42 -1.99 -21.50
N LYS A 384 14.48 -1.15 -21.51
CA LYS A 384 15.48 -1.08 -22.58
C LYS A 384 16.58 -2.08 -22.29
N LEU A 385 16.84 -2.95 -23.26
CA LEU A 385 17.93 -3.93 -23.24
C LEU A 385 19.07 -3.49 -24.18
N ASP A 386 20.28 -4.01 -23.96
CA ASP A 386 21.38 -3.84 -24.91
C ASP A 386 21.09 -4.61 -26.20
N THR A 387 21.48 -4.06 -27.33
CA THR A 387 21.65 -4.83 -28.58
C THR A 387 22.93 -5.63 -28.45
N TYR A 388 22.84 -6.96 -28.59
CA TYR A 388 24.00 -7.83 -28.68
C TYR A 388 24.91 -7.46 -29.83
#